data_6c109804e85f5091149c10de025cc0d0
#
_entry.id   6c109804e85f5091149c10de025cc0d0
#
_cell.length_a   1.000
_cell.length_b   1.000
_cell.length_c   1.000
_cell.angle_alpha   90.00
_cell.angle_beta   90.00
_cell.angle_gamma   90.00
#
_symmetry.space_group_name_H-M   'P 1'
#
loop_
_entity.id
_entity.type
_entity.pdbx_description
1 polymer ?
#
loop_
_entity_poly.entity_id
_entity_poly.type
_entity_poly.pdbx_seq_one_letter_code
_entity_poly.pdbx_strand_id
1 'polypeptide(L)'
;LAVGPGELLALGSSVALAGALVFGKQALAELDAVTVAGTQIAVAFALCLGCALVAEPMLDVAAVRPVAWGIIVFLALFSTCLAFFLQSLALDRLSSTTVSLLLTGEPVFTALFAYLFLGETLSAMGLLGAAVIVGTVVAATWADGRTGAPAAPAAPVVVSRRAVPRPRLLVSKRRDDRMAA
;
A
#
# COMPACT_ATOMS: atom_id res chain seq x y z
N LEU A 1 0.03 31.46 -7.60
CA LEU A 1 0.45 30.17 -7.02
C LEU A 1 1.50 29.57 -7.96
N ALA A 2 2.79 29.74 -7.64
CA ALA A 2 3.85 29.05 -8.37
C ALA A 2 3.93 27.62 -7.79
N VAL A 3 3.72 26.62 -8.63
CA VAL A 3 3.89 25.22 -8.24
C VAL A 3 5.38 24.95 -8.17
N GLY A 4 5.90 24.70 -6.97
CA GLY A 4 7.30 24.37 -6.73
C GLY A 4 7.60 22.88 -6.97
N PRO A 5 8.88 22.48 -7.01
CA PRO A 5 9.26 21.08 -7.19
C PRO A 5 8.72 20.17 -6.06
N GLY A 6 8.53 20.70 -4.85
CA GLY A 6 7.96 19.94 -3.73
C GLY A 6 6.49 19.53 -3.96
N GLU A 7 5.68 20.45 -4.49
CA GLU A 7 4.28 20.15 -4.81
C GLU A 7 4.15 19.14 -5.94
N LEU A 8 5.05 19.17 -6.93
CA LEU A 8 5.09 18.16 -7.99
C LEU A 8 5.45 16.77 -7.45
N LEU A 9 6.41 16.70 -6.53
CA LEU A 9 6.77 15.44 -5.86
C LEU A 9 5.61 14.92 -5.00
N ALA A 10 4.90 15.81 -4.29
CA ALA A 10 3.73 15.44 -3.51
C ALA A 10 2.59 14.89 -4.38
N LEU A 11 2.33 15.51 -5.53
CA LEU A 11 1.37 14.98 -6.52
C LEU A 11 1.82 13.62 -7.05
N GLY A 12 3.10 13.48 -7.40
CA GLY A 12 3.66 12.20 -7.85
C GLY A 12 3.51 11.09 -6.81
N SER A 13 3.76 11.39 -5.54
CA SER A 13 3.59 10.42 -4.44
C SER A 13 2.13 10.01 -4.26
N SER A 14 1.18 10.93 -4.42
CA SER A 14 -0.25 10.65 -4.35
C SER A 14 -0.72 9.72 -5.47
N VAL A 15 -0.23 9.93 -6.69
CA VAL A 15 -0.51 9.03 -7.82
C VAL A 15 0.09 7.65 -7.59
N ALA A 16 1.34 7.59 -7.08
CA ALA A 16 1.99 6.34 -6.76
C ALA A 16 1.24 5.57 -5.66
N LEU A 17 0.76 6.25 -4.61
CA LEU A 17 -0.06 5.65 -3.55
C LEU A 17 -1.38 5.10 -4.09
N ALA A 18 -2.08 5.86 -4.94
CA ALA A 18 -3.30 5.38 -5.57
C ALA A 18 -3.05 4.12 -6.42
N GLY A 19 -1.96 4.11 -7.20
CA GLY A 19 -1.51 2.93 -7.94
C GLY A 19 -1.23 1.75 -7.01
N ALA A 20 -0.51 1.96 -5.91
CA ALA A 20 -0.19 0.92 -4.94
C ALA A 20 -1.45 0.28 -4.33
N LEU A 21 -2.50 1.07 -4.03
CA LEU A 21 -3.77 0.56 -3.52
C LEU A 21 -4.52 -0.29 -4.55
N VAL A 22 -4.58 0.18 -5.80
CA VAL A 22 -5.27 -0.55 -6.88
C VAL A 22 -4.55 -1.85 -7.23
N PHE A 23 -3.25 -1.80 -7.47
CA PHE A 23 -2.45 -2.99 -7.79
C PHE A 23 -2.32 -3.94 -6.59
N GLY A 24 -2.21 -3.40 -5.37
CA GLY A 24 -2.23 -4.18 -4.13
C GLY A 24 -3.51 -4.99 -3.99
N LYS A 25 -4.68 -4.39 -4.27
CA LYS A 25 -5.96 -5.10 -4.26
C LYS A 25 -6.01 -6.21 -5.31
N GLN A 26 -5.45 -5.98 -6.49
CA GLN A 26 -5.38 -7.02 -7.53
C GLN A 26 -4.43 -8.16 -7.14
N ALA A 27 -3.30 -7.84 -6.54
CA ALA A 27 -2.34 -8.84 -6.06
C ALA A 27 -2.96 -9.75 -4.96
N LEU A 28 -3.79 -9.18 -4.09
CA LEU A 28 -4.52 -9.92 -3.04
C LEU A 28 -5.56 -10.91 -3.59
N ALA A 29 -5.91 -10.84 -4.86
CA ALA A 29 -6.74 -11.87 -5.49
C ALA A 29 -6.00 -13.21 -5.70
N GLU A 30 -4.66 -13.18 -5.71
CA GLU A 30 -3.82 -14.36 -5.94
C GLU A 30 -2.84 -14.64 -4.79
N LEU A 31 -2.58 -13.66 -3.93
CA LEU A 31 -1.57 -13.69 -2.85
C LEU A 31 -2.22 -13.30 -1.52
N ASP A 32 -1.64 -13.77 -0.43
CA ASP A 32 -2.03 -13.40 0.92
C ASP A 32 -1.49 -12.01 1.33
N ALA A 33 -2.13 -11.39 2.33
CA ALA A 33 -1.80 -10.04 2.80
C ALA A 33 -0.34 -9.92 3.28
N VAL A 34 0.23 -10.97 3.87
CA VAL A 34 1.63 -10.97 4.33
C VAL A 34 2.58 -10.90 3.15
N THR A 35 2.33 -11.70 2.11
CA THR A 35 3.16 -11.72 0.90
C THR A 35 3.09 -10.38 0.15
N VAL A 36 1.89 -9.79 0.04
CA VAL A 36 1.72 -8.48 -0.61
C VAL A 36 2.45 -7.39 0.17
N ALA A 37 2.24 -7.31 1.50
CA ALA A 37 2.93 -6.35 2.35
C ALA A 37 4.45 -6.53 2.30
N GLY A 38 4.93 -7.76 2.44
CA GLY A 38 6.36 -8.08 2.38
C GLY A 38 7.00 -7.69 1.05
N THR A 39 6.32 -7.94 -0.06
CA THR A 39 6.80 -7.57 -1.39
C THR A 39 6.87 -6.04 -1.55
N GLN A 40 5.85 -5.31 -1.09
CA GLN A 40 5.84 -3.85 -1.12
C GLN A 40 7.01 -3.27 -0.32
N ILE A 41 7.24 -3.78 0.90
CA ILE A 41 8.36 -3.35 1.75
C ILE A 41 9.71 -3.68 1.10
N ALA A 42 9.87 -4.88 0.54
CA ALA A 42 11.11 -5.29 -0.12
C ALA A 42 11.43 -4.41 -1.34
N VAL A 43 10.44 -4.11 -2.17
CA VAL A 43 10.60 -3.22 -3.33
C VAL A 43 10.94 -1.80 -2.89
N ALA A 44 10.22 -1.26 -1.89
CA ALA A 44 10.51 0.06 -1.35
C ALA A 44 11.92 0.14 -0.76
N PHE A 45 12.33 -0.88 -0.01
CA PHE A 45 13.69 -0.97 0.53
C PHE A 45 14.75 -0.98 -0.58
N ALA A 46 14.57 -1.80 -1.62
CA ALA A 46 15.52 -1.89 -2.73
C ALA A 46 15.65 -0.55 -3.48
N LEU A 47 14.53 0.13 -3.72
CA LEU A 47 14.53 1.45 -4.37
C LEU A 47 15.18 2.51 -3.50
N CYS A 48 14.82 2.59 -2.22
CA CYS A 48 15.41 3.56 -1.28
C CYS A 48 16.91 3.31 -1.10
N LEU A 49 17.33 2.04 -0.97
CA LEU A 49 18.74 1.69 -0.88
C LEU A 49 19.50 2.10 -2.14
N GLY A 50 18.95 1.82 -3.32
CA GLY A 50 19.54 2.22 -4.59
C GLY A 50 19.70 3.75 -4.70
N CYS A 51 18.66 4.51 -4.34
CA CYS A 51 18.71 5.97 -4.30
C CYS A 51 19.75 6.49 -3.28
N ALA A 52 19.81 5.92 -2.09
CA ALA A 52 20.75 6.32 -1.05
C ALA A 52 22.21 6.09 -1.48
N LEU A 53 22.51 4.95 -2.09
CA LEU A 53 23.84 4.64 -2.58
C LEU A 53 24.32 5.59 -3.68
N VAL A 54 23.39 6.15 -4.46
CA VAL A 54 23.72 7.11 -5.52
C VAL A 54 23.81 8.53 -4.98
N ALA A 55 22.89 8.92 -4.09
CA ALA A 55 22.78 10.28 -3.58
C ALA A 55 23.79 10.58 -2.46
N GLU A 56 24.12 9.60 -1.63
CA GLU A 56 24.97 9.76 -0.44
C GLU A 56 26.07 8.68 -0.36
N PRO A 57 27.06 8.71 -1.28
CA PRO A 57 28.09 7.67 -1.35
C PRO A 57 29.02 7.63 -0.10
N MET A 58 28.97 8.62 0.79
CA MET A 58 29.81 8.77 1.99
C MET A 58 29.00 8.69 3.30
N LEU A 59 27.94 7.89 3.33
CA LEU A 59 27.13 7.73 4.53
C LEU A 59 27.95 7.02 5.63
N ASP A 60 28.40 7.81 6.63
CA ASP A 60 29.11 7.25 7.78
C ASP A 60 28.10 6.65 8.78
N VAL A 61 27.77 5.38 8.58
CA VAL A 61 26.85 4.63 9.42
C VAL A 61 27.37 4.54 10.87
N ALA A 62 28.70 4.62 11.07
CA ALA A 62 29.32 4.56 12.39
C ALA A 62 29.12 5.86 13.19
N ALA A 63 28.89 6.98 12.53
CA ALA A 63 28.61 8.26 13.18
C ALA A 63 27.19 8.35 13.76
N VAL A 64 26.29 7.42 13.42
CA VAL A 64 24.90 7.42 13.91
C VAL A 64 24.86 6.99 15.37
N ARG A 65 24.30 7.86 16.23
CA ARG A 65 24.17 7.59 17.67
C ARG A 65 23.33 6.31 17.92
N PRO A 66 23.70 5.46 18.93
CA PRO A 66 22.97 4.23 19.23
C PRO A 66 21.47 4.42 19.48
N VAL A 67 21.08 5.56 20.11
CA VAL A 67 19.67 5.90 20.35
C VAL A 67 18.91 6.07 19.02
N ALA A 68 19.54 6.65 18.00
CA ALA A 68 18.91 6.82 16.69
C ALA A 68 18.62 5.47 16.02
N TRP A 69 19.48 4.47 16.19
CA TRP A 69 19.22 3.11 15.73
C TRP A 69 17.98 2.49 16.38
N GLY A 70 17.79 2.70 17.69
CA GLY A 70 16.58 2.27 18.38
C GLY A 70 15.31 2.89 17.79
N ILE A 71 15.34 4.20 17.51
CA ILE A 71 14.23 4.91 16.87
C ILE A 71 13.98 4.39 15.45
N ILE A 72 15.04 4.19 14.66
CA ILE A 72 14.92 3.66 13.29
C ILE A 72 14.27 2.28 13.30
N VAL A 73 14.73 1.38 14.16
CA VAL A 73 14.16 0.02 14.29
C VAL A 73 12.69 0.09 14.72
N PHE A 74 12.37 0.93 15.69
CA PHE A 74 10.98 1.11 16.14
C PHE A 74 10.09 1.59 14.99
N LEU A 75 10.51 2.63 14.26
CA LEU A 75 9.76 3.15 13.11
C LEU A 75 9.65 2.11 11.99
N ALA A 76 10.71 1.37 11.70
CA ALA A 76 10.68 0.32 10.68
C ALA A 76 9.66 -0.78 11.01
N LEU A 77 9.61 -1.23 12.27
CA LEU A 77 8.73 -2.32 12.69
C LEU A 77 7.27 -1.84 12.85
N PHE A 78 7.06 -0.75 13.59
CA PHE A 78 5.71 -0.31 13.95
C PHE A 78 5.09 0.66 12.94
N SER A 79 5.85 1.64 12.46
CA SER A 79 5.32 2.62 11.52
C SER A 79 5.33 2.11 10.08
N THR A 80 6.20 1.18 9.72
CA THR A 80 6.28 0.67 8.35
C THR A 80 5.73 -0.74 8.24
N CYS A 81 6.37 -1.74 8.85
CA CYS A 81 5.97 -3.15 8.65
C CYS A 81 4.54 -3.40 9.13
N LEU A 82 4.20 -2.98 10.35
CA LEU A 82 2.86 -3.18 10.89
C LEU A 82 1.80 -2.39 10.11
N ALA A 83 2.10 -1.15 9.72
CA ALA A 83 1.17 -0.33 8.95
C ALA A 83 0.87 -0.93 7.57
N PHE A 84 1.89 -1.34 6.81
CA PHE A 84 1.69 -2.00 5.50
C PHE A 84 0.96 -3.34 5.63
N PHE A 85 1.25 -4.10 6.68
CA PHE A 85 0.54 -5.34 6.94
C PHE A 85 -0.95 -5.09 7.22
N LEU A 86 -1.28 -4.15 8.12
CA LEU A 86 -2.66 -3.79 8.43
C LEU A 86 -3.39 -3.21 7.22
N GLN A 87 -2.72 -2.39 6.42
CA GLN A 87 -3.26 -1.86 5.17
C GLN A 87 -3.57 -2.99 4.17
N SER A 88 -2.67 -3.96 3.99
CA SER A 88 -2.89 -5.11 3.11
C SER A 88 -4.03 -5.99 3.61
N LEU A 89 -4.14 -6.19 4.92
CA LEU A 89 -5.24 -6.91 5.54
C LEU A 89 -6.58 -6.17 5.36
N ALA A 90 -6.59 -4.84 5.45
CA ALA A 90 -7.76 -4.03 5.17
C ALA A 90 -8.16 -4.11 3.70
N LEU A 91 -7.19 -4.01 2.77
CA LEU A 91 -7.41 -4.16 1.33
C LEU A 91 -7.94 -5.56 0.96
N ASP A 92 -7.54 -6.60 1.66
CA ASP A 92 -8.07 -7.95 1.44
C ASP A 92 -9.58 -8.00 1.68
N ARG A 93 -10.06 -7.34 2.72
CA ARG A 93 -11.45 -7.38 3.18
C ARG A 93 -12.33 -6.26 2.66
N LEU A 94 -11.76 -5.11 2.32
CA LEU A 94 -12.48 -3.89 1.91
C LEU A 94 -12.15 -3.53 0.46
N SER A 95 -12.94 -2.60 -0.11
CA SER A 95 -12.62 -2.03 -1.41
C SER A 95 -11.40 -1.08 -1.30
N SER A 96 -10.65 -0.94 -2.39
CA SER A 96 -9.54 0.02 -2.46
C SER A 96 -10.01 1.46 -2.21
N THR A 97 -11.22 1.79 -2.64
CA THR A 97 -11.85 3.10 -2.40
C THR A 97 -12.10 3.32 -0.91
N THR A 98 -12.67 2.33 -0.21
CA THR A 98 -12.91 2.44 1.24
C THR A 98 -11.61 2.56 2.01
N VAL A 99 -10.58 1.79 1.65
CA VAL A 99 -9.25 1.90 2.29
C VAL A 99 -8.62 3.26 2.02
N SER A 100 -8.70 3.79 0.79
CA SER A 100 -8.16 5.13 0.50
C SER A 100 -8.87 6.24 1.27
N LEU A 101 -10.19 6.13 1.46
CA LEU A 101 -10.95 7.07 2.29
C LEU A 101 -10.52 7.01 3.76
N LEU A 102 -10.31 5.81 4.31
CA LEU A 102 -9.80 5.64 5.67
C LEU A 102 -8.40 6.26 5.84
N LEU A 103 -7.51 6.05 4.86
CA LEU A 103 -6.17 6.66 4.86
C LEU A 103 -6.21 8.20 4.76
N THR A 104 -7.23 8.76 4.11
CA THR A 104 -7.42 10.22 4.06
C THR A 104 -7.66 10.82 5.45
N GLY A 105 -8.07 10.01 6.44
CA GLY A 105 -8.18 10.42 7.84
C GLY A 105 -6.83 10.56 8.58
N GLU A 106 -5.73 10.02 8.05
CA GLU A 106 -4.41 10.02 8.69
C GLU A 106 -3.94 11.42 9.14
N PRO A 107 -4.02 12.50 8.33
CA PRO A 107 -3.62 13.83 8.74
C PRO A 107 -4.41 14.36 9.97
N VAL A 108 -5.66 13.95 10.12
CA VAL A 108 -6.49 14.37 11.27
C VAL A 108 -5.99 13.72 12.56
N PHE A 109 -5.69 12.41 12.52
CA PHE A 109 -5.09 11.72 13.67
C PHE A 109 -3.69 12.24 13.98
N THR A 110 -2.89 12.53 12.97
CA THR A 110 -1.56 13.14 13.14
C THR A 110 -1.67 14.47 13.86
N ALA A 111 -2.58 15.35 13.45
CA ALA A 111 -2.81 16.63 14.08
C ALA A 111 -3.34 16.50 15.52
N LEU A 112 -4.23 15.51 15.77
CA LEU A 112 -4.72 15.22 17.12
C LEU A 112 -3.57 14.79 18.05
N PHE A 113 -2.70 13.90 17.59
CA PHE A 113 -1.55 13.44 18.38
C PHE A 113 -0.51 14.56 18.59
N ALA A 114 -0.26 15.39 17.57
CA ALA A 114 0.60 16.57 17.70
C ALA A 114 0.07 17.53 18.78
N TYR A 115 -1.24 17.76 18.82
CA TYR A 115 -1.87 18.55 19.86
C TYR A 115 -1.71 17.91 21.26
N LEU A 116 -2.00 16.60 21.38
CA LEU A 116 -2.00 15.91 22.68
C LEU A 116 -0.61 15.72 23.27
N PHE A 117 0.40 15.40 22.43
CA PHE A 117 1.74 15.05 22.90
C PHE A 117 2.76 16.17 22.78
N LEU A 118 2.61 17.07 21.78
CA LEU A 118 3.54 18.17 21.56
C LEU A 118 2.96 19.52 21.98
N GLY A 119 1.67 19.61 22.29
CA GLY A 119 0.99 20.87 22.60
C GLY A 119 0.84 21.80 21.40
N GLU A 120 1.00 21.28 20.19
CA GLU A 120 0.84 22.06 18.96
C GLU A 120 -0.63 22.40 18.71
N THR A 121 -0.94 23.67 18.46
CA THR A 121 -2.29 24.10 18.16
C THR A 121 -2.50 24.28 16.67
N LEU A 122 -3.58 23.71 16.16
CA LEU A 122 -4.00 23.93 14.77
C LEU A 122 -4.54 25.36 14.62
N SER A 123 -4.21 26.00 13.50
CA SER A 123 -4.88 27.24 13.11
C SER A 123 -6.37 26.99 12.82
N ALA A 124 -7.18 28.05 12.87
CA ALA A 124 -8.61 27.95 12.54
C ALA A 124 -8.83 27.35 11.14
N MET A 125 -7.96 27.66 10.17
CA MET A 125 -8.02 27.09 8.83
C MET A 125 -7.66 25.58 8.83
N GLY A 126 -6.70 25.15 9.66
CA GLY A 126 -6.37 23.75 9.85
C GLY A 126 -7.52 22.95 10.47
N LEU A 127 -8.22 23.52 11.46
CA LEU A 127 -9.41 22.91 12.04
C LEU A 127 -10.56 22.77 11.03
N LEU A 128 -10.79 23.78 10.19
CA LEU A 128 -11.75 23.70 9.10
C LEU A 128 -11.38 22.57 8.11
N GLY A 129 -10.13 22.50 7.71
CA GLY A 129 -9.63 21.41 6.83
C GLY A 129 -9.85 20.03 7.45
N ALA A 130 -9.50 19.86 8.72
CA ALA A 130 -9.73 18.61 9.45
C ALA A 130 -11.22 18.23 9.52
N ALA A 131 -12.09 19.20 9.79
CA ALA A 131 -13.55 19.00 9.85
C ALA A 131 -14.12 18.57 8.48
N VAL A 132 -13.63 19.15 7.38
CA VAL A 132 -14.04 18.77 6.02
C VAL A 132 -13.59 17.35 5.72
N ILE A 133 -12.33 16.97 6.04
CA ILE A 133 -11.82 15.61 5.84
C ILE A 133 -12.67 14.61 6.61
N VAL A 134 -12.87 14.81 7.90
CA VAL A 134 -13.69 13.91 8.73
C VAL A 134 -15.11 13.82 8.19
N GLY A 135 -15.73 14.96 7.86
CA GLY A 135 -17.07 15.00 7.30
C GLY A 135 -17.21 14.22 5.99
N THR A 136 -16.25 14.35 5.09
CA THR A 136 -16.26 13.60 3.81
C THR A 136 -16.04 12.11 4.02
N VAL A 137 -15.14 11.69 4.90
CA VAL A 137 -14.92 10.27 5.24
C VAL A 137 -16.16 9.65 5.85
N VAL A 138 -16.79 10.34 6.82
CA VAL A 138 -18.04 9.87 7.44
C VAL A 138 -19.18 9.80 6.42
N ALA A 139 -19.35 10.80 5.58
CA ALA A 139 -20.39 10.81 4.55
C ALA A 139 -20.20 9.69 3.54
N ALA A 140 -18.96 9.46 3.08
CA ALA A 140 -18.63 8.40 2.14
C ALA A 140 -18.86 7.01 2.73
N THR A 141 -18.39 6.76 3.95
CA THR A 141 -18.60 5.45 4.63
C THR A 141 -20.08 5.21 4.92
N TRP A 142 -20.84 6.26 5.19
CA TRP A 142 -22.29 6.16 5.41
C TRP A 142 -23.05 5.86 4.10
N ALA A 143 -22.61 6.45 2.99
CA ALA A 143 -23.17 6.19 1.67
C ALA A 143 -22.90 4.74 1.25
N ASP A 144 -21.68 4.24 1.42
CA ASP A 144 -21.30 2.85 1.11
C ASP A 144 -22.09 1.84 1.97
N GLY A 145 -22.28 2.12 3.26
CA GLY A 145 -23.07 1.27 4.14
C GLY A 145 -24.56 1.19 3.78
N ARG A 146 -25.09 2.22 3.11
CA ARG A 146 -26.50 2.24 2.65
C ARG A 146 -26.72 1.53 1.32
N THR A 147 -25.74 1.52 0.46
CA THR A 147 -25.88 0.90 -0.87
C THR A 147 -25.80 -0.62 -0.81
N GLY A 148 -25.29 -1.21 0.29
CA GLY A 148 -25.23 -2.68 0.45
C GLY A 148 -24.51 -3.41 -0.70
N ALA A 149 -23.94 -2.65 -1.62
CA ALA A 149 -23.26 -3.21 -2.78
C ALA A 149 -21.96 -3.84 -2.29
N PRO A 150 -21.75 -5.14 -2.52
CA PRO A 150 -20.41 -5.71 -2.42
C PRO A 150 -19.52 -4.84 -3.31
N ALA A 151 -18.38 -4.38 -2.77
CA ALA A 151 -17.41 -3.63 -3.54
C ALA A 151 -17.26 -4.30 -4.91
N ALA A 152 -17.62 -3.58 -5.98
CA ALA A 152 -17.50 -4.14 -7.31
C ALA A 152 -16.06 -4.62 -7.47
N PRO A 153 -15.83 -5.89 -7.85
CA PRO A 153 -14.49 -6.38 -8.06
C PRO A 153 -13.82 -5.39 -9.03
N ALA A 154 -12.66 -4.87 -8.65
CA ALA A 154 -11.89 -4.00 -9.53
C ALA A 154 -11.85 -4.69 -10.89
N ALA A 155 -12.29 -3.98 -11.95
CA ALA A 155 -12.33 -4.55 -13.29
C ALA A 155 -10.97 -5.20 -13.55
N PRO A 156 -10.90 -6.48 -13.91
CA PRO A 156 -9.63 -7.14 -14.07
C PRO A 156 -8.85 -6.36 -15.13
N VAL A 157 -7.71 -5.80 -14.75
CA VAL A 157 -6.75 -5.37 -15.75
C VAL A 157 -6.41 -6.63 -16.52
N VAL A 158 -6.94 -6.74 -17.74
CA VAL A 158 -6.67 -7.85 -18.64
C VAL A 158 -5.19 -7.76 -19.03
N VAL A 159 -4.33 -8.20 -18.13
CA VAL A 159 -2.98 -8.61 -18.53
C VAL A 159 -3.23 -9.86 -19.35
N SER A 160 -3.19 -9.68 -20.68
CA SER A 160 -3.28 -10.78 -21.63
C SER A 160 -2.24 -11.83 -21.23
N ARG A 161 -2.65 -12.81 -20.44
CA ARG A 161 -1.84 -14.01 -20.22
C ARG A 161 -1.71 -14.66 -21.60
N ARG A 162 -0.59 -14.45 -22.26
CA ARG A 162 -0.16 -15.38 -23.32
C ARG A 162 -0.30 -16.77 -22.70
N ALA A 163 -1.28 -17.52 -23.17
CA ALA A 163 -1.50 -18.89 -22.74
C ALA A 163 -0.16 -19.62 -22.88
N VAL A 164 0.44 -19.93 -21.74
CA VAL A 164 1.59 -20.84 -21.72
C VAL A 164 1.05 -22.16 -22.24
N PRO A 165 1.54 -22.68 -23.38
CA PRO A 165 1.07 -23.95 -23.91
C PRO A 165 1.32 -25.00 -22.84
N ARG A 166 0.25 -25.60 -22.32
CA ARG A 166 0.39 -26.73 -21.40
C ARG A 166 1.16 -27.82 -22.17
N PRO A 167 2.27 -28.36 -21.63
CA PRO A 167 2.94 -29.48 -22.26
C PRO A 167 1.90 -30.60 -22.40
N ARG A 168 1.63 -31.01 -23.65
CA ARG A 168 0.84 -32.21 -23.91
C ARG A 168 1.62 -33.37 -23.28
N LEU A 169 1.15 -33.84 -22.14
CA LEU A 169 1.55 -35.11 -21.60
C LEU A 169 1.18 -36.14 -22.70
N LEU A 170 2.19 -36.61 -23.42
CA LEU A 170 2.05 -37.77 -24.29
C LEU A 170 1.74 -38.96 -23.37
N VAL A 171 0.44 -39.13 -23.09
CA VAL A 171 -0.04 -40.40 -22.53
C VAL A 171 0.35 -41.46 -23.55
N SER A 172 1.42 -42.17 -23.24
CA SER A 172 1.91 -43.32 -23.98
C SER A 172 0.77 -44.32 -24.12
N LYS A 173 0.20 -44.37 -25.32
CA LYS A 173 -0.72 -45.38 -25.76
C LYS A 173 0.08 -46.71 -25.99
N ARG A 174 0.57 -47.28 -24.90
CA ARG A 174 1.34 -48.54 -24.93
C ARG A 174 0.75 -49.51 -23.87
N ARG A 175 -0.51 -49.88 -24.00
CA ARG A 175 -1.10 -50.95 -23.15
C ARG A 175 -2.22 -51.77 -23.76
N ASP A 176 -2.46 -51.71 -25.07
CA ASP A 176 -3.54 -52.52 -25.66
C ASP A 176 -3.08 -53.65 -26.59
N ASP A 177 -1.78 -53.86 -26.80
CA ASP A 177 -1.29 -54.92 -27.71
C ASP A 177 -0.84 -56.23 -27.00
N ARG A 178 -1.26 -56.47 -25.77
CA ARG A 178 -0.89 -57.70 -25.04
C ARG A 178 -2.07 -58.56 -24.58
N MET A 179 -3.24 -58.36 -25.13
CA MET A 179 -4.39 -59.24 -24.85
C MET A 179 -5.03 -59.82 -26.13
N ALA A 180 -4.27 -59.89 -27.24
CA ALA A 180 -4.70 -60.58 -28.47
C ALA A 180 -3.54 -61.41 -28.99
N ALA A 181 -3.12 -62.44 -28.21
CA ALA A 181 -2.36 -63.59 -28.65
C ALA A 181 -2.50 -64.70 -27.62
#